data_5dc94e8fe4d1c5bf9413a13277db1ee2
#
_entry.id   5dc94e8fe4d1c5bf9413a13277db1ee2
#
_cell.length_a   1.000
_cell.length_b   1.000
_cell.length_c   1.000
_cell.angle_alpha   90.00
_cell.angle_beta   90.00
_cell.angle_gamma   90.00
#
_symmetry.space_group_name_H-M   'P 1'
#
loop_
_entity.id
_entity.type
_entity.pdbx_description
1 polymer ?
#
loop_
_entity_poly.entity_id
_entity_poly.type
_entity_poly.pdbx_seq_one_letter_code
_entity_poly.pdbx_strand_id
1 'polypeptide(L)'
;MFFATPGFLTPTQTPAATYLLDIYGGAAAAYSVFQLSSTATNSLRVRRSSDNAEQDIGFVSDTLDTASLLTFVGSNDGFVTTYYDQSGNSSNFTQSSASNQPMIVNAGVVVTSDAVPAVKFDGINEYLSNTVDLFGEARLDQFFLTDTDGDTAYIFPNSSVTSYYGMIAWSGSTSTTTTSPSYGSPSLYQNGVPINVTNRDTVYTDTNGRKVISHIDAATSIWTQYRFGFWSAGVVNFGGSMSALVAYASDQSANRVGIETILDSLYNP
;
A
#
# COMPACT_ATOMS: atom_id res chain seq x y z
N MET A 1 47.74 42.33 21.10
CA MET A 1 47.91 40.99 20.56
C MET A 1 46.64 40.24 20.84
N PHE A 2 45.69 40.14 19.88
CA PHE A 2 44.42 39.45 20.09
C PHE A 2 44.61 38.01 19.66
N PHE A 3 44.38 37.07 20.60
CA PHE A 3 44.32 35.65 20.29
C PHE A 3 42.90 35.33 19.83
N ALA A 4 42.77 34.90 18.59
CA ALA A 4 41.52 34.34 18.05
C ALA A 4 41.31 32.96 18.69
N THR A 5 40.21 32.76 19.43
CA THR A 5 39.75 31.47 19.90
C THR A 5 39.36 30.61 18.69
N PRO A 6 39.85 29.36 18.59
CA PRO A 6 39.34 28.43 17.52
C PRO A 6 37.87 28.18 17.79
N GLY A 7 37.01 28.53 16.80
CA GLY A 7 35.62 28.17 16.82
C GLY A 7 35.50 26.63 16.79
N PHE A 8 34.90 26.04 17.82
CA PHE A 8 34.47 24.67 17.80
C PHE A 8 33.42 24.50 16.67
N LEU A 9 33.81 23.80 15.62
CA LEU A 9 32.82 23.28 14.66
C LEU A 9 31.94 22.29 15.44
N THR A 10 30.71 22.70 15.78
CA THR A 10 29.70 21.75 16.22
C THR A 10 29.52 20.73 15.10
N PRO A 11 29.63 19.42 15.39
CA PRO A 11 29.32 18.42 14.39
C PRO A 11 27.90 18.68 13.91
N THR A 12 27.71 18.81 12.60
CA THR A 12 26.40 18.85 11.97
C THR A 12 25.75 17.52 12.32
N GLN A 13 24.81 17.53 13.26
CA GLN A 13 24.04 16.36 13.60
C GLN A 13 23.24 16.01 12.33
N THR A 14 23.51 14.85 11.75
CA THR A 14 22.70 14.30 10.67
C THR A 14 21.25 14.27 11.18
N PRO A 15 20.29 14.88 10.47
CA PRO A 15 18.89 14.78 10.87
C PRO A 15 18.55 13.32 11.12
N ALA A 16 17.81 13.04 12.18
CA ALA A 16 17.31 11.70 12.45
C ALA A 16 16.48 11.24 11.23
N ALA A 17 16.57 9.97 10.86
CA ALA A 17 15.77 9.42 9.78
C ALA A 17 14.28 9.67 10.08
N THR A 18 13.58 10.27 9.13
CA THR A 18 12.16 10.66 9.27
C THR A 18 11.24 9.75 8.48
N TYR A 19 11.81 9.05 7.48
CA TYR A 19 11.04 8.16 6.60
C TYR A 19 11.00 6.74 7.16
N LEU A 20 9.86 6.07 6.96
CA LEU A 20 9.60 4.73 7.47
C LEU A 20 10.70 3.73 7.09
N LEU A 21 11.11 3.72 5.81
CA LEU A 21 12.09 2.76 5.30
C LEU A 21 13.54 3.11 5.67
N ASP A 22 13.81 4.35 6.04
CA ASP A 22 15.11 4.75 6.57
C ASP A 22 15.27 4.32 8.04
N ILE A 23 14.15 4.16 8.76
CA ILE A 23 14.11 3.66 10.14
C ILE A 23 13.99 2.14 10.17
N TYR A 24 13.05 1.58 9.38
CA TYR A 24 12.77 0.14 9.28
C TYR A 24 13.13 -0.34 7.87
N GLY A 25 14.43 -0.45 7.61
CA GLY A 25 14.95 -0.87 6.32
C GLY A 25 14.69 -2.35 5.98
N GLY A 26 15.01 -2.73 4.73
CA GLY A 26 14.93 -4.13 4.28
C GLY A 26 13.52 -4.56 3.86
N ALA A 27 12.64 -3.63 3.55
CA ALA A 27 11.36 -3.95 2.90
C ALA A 27 11.63 -4.65 1.56
N ALA A 28 10.87 -5.70 1.29
CA ALA A 28 10.91 -6.42 0.01
C ALA A 28 10.19 -5.61 -1.09
N ALA A 29 9.13 -4.88 -0.72
CA ALA A 29 8.47 -3.88 -1.56
C ALA A 29 7.74 -2.84 -0.70
N ALA A 30 7.58 -1.61 -1.23
CA ALA A 30 6.85 -0.56 -0.55
C ALA A 30 6.22 0.41 -1.56
N TYR A 31 4.93 0.63 -1.45
CA TYR A 31 4.13 1.49 -2.32
C TYR A 31 3.38 2.51 -1.47
N SER A 32 3.46 3.79 -1.82
CA SER A 32 2.73 4.80 -1.04
C SER A 32 2.59 6.12 -1.80
N VAL A 33 1.47 6.80 -1.54
CA VAL A 33 1.26 8.22 -1.90
C VAL A 33 2.06 9.16 -1.00
N PHE A 34 2.66 8.63 0.06
CA PHE A 34 3.64 9.33 0.90
C PHE A 34 5.06 8.90 0.55
N GLN A 35 6.02 9.77 0.77
CA GLN A 35 7.42 9.41 0.67
C GLN A 35 7.81 8.55 1.88
N LEU A 36 8.14 7.28 1.63
CA LEU A 36 8.54 6.33 2.67
C LEU A 36 10.05 6.16 2.81
N SER A 37 10.83 6.66 1.84
CA SER A 37 12.30 6.61 1.85
C SER A 37 12.87 7.92 1.37
N SER A 38 13.98 8.37 1.96
CA SER A 38 14.72 9.56 1.52
C SER A 38 15.24 9.49 0.08
N THR A 39 15.33 8.28 -0.48
CA THR A 39 15.80 8.04 -1.86
C THR A 39 14.66 7.91 -2.87
N ALA A 40 13.42 7.81 -2.43
CA ALA A 40 12.27 7.70 -3.33
C ALA A 40 11.99 9.04 -4.02
N THR A 41 11.79 9.00 -5.34
CA THR A 41 11.53 10.20 -6.16
C THR A 41 10.16 10.19 -6.81
N ASN A 42 9.60 9.01 -7.11
CA ASN A 42 8.31 8.85 -7.76
C ASN A 42 7.36 8.03 -6.89
N SER A 43 6.09 8.45 -6.88
CA SER A 43 4.99 7.70 -6.28
C SER A 43 4.23 6.90 -7.34
N LEU A 44 3.70 7.58 -8.34
CA LEU A 44 2.79 7.02 -9.34
C LEU A 44 3.22 7.39 -10.77
N ARG A 45 2.94 6.50 -11.74
CA ARG A 45 2.76 6.88 -13.13
C ARG A 45 1.27 6.87 -13.43
N VAL A 46 0.78 7.97 -13.99
CA VAL A 46 -0.65 8.20 -14.23
C VAL A 46 -0.91 8.40 -15.72
N ARG A 47 -1.91 7.68 -16.23
CA ARG A 47 -2.46 7.85 -17.58
C ARG A 47 -3.67 8.79 -17.53
N ARG A 48 -3.68 9.81 -18.38
CA ARG A 48 -4.82 10.71 -18.58
C ARG A 48 -5.84 10.08 -19.53
N SER A 49 -7.14 10.13 -19.18
CA SER A 49 -8.19 9.44 -19.94
C SER A 49 -8.43 10.01 -21.36
N SER A 50 -8.19 11.29 -21.59
CA SER A 50 -8.55 11.95 -22.86
C SER A 50 -7.66 11.57 -24.05
N ASP A 51 -6.40 11.24 -23.83
CA ASP A 51 -5.41 11.02 -24.88
C ASP A 51 -4.45 9.86 -24.59
N ASN A 52 -4.62 9.19 -23.46
CA ASN A 52 -3.73 8.13 -22.94
C ASN A 52 -2.27 8.56 -22.73
N ALA A 53 -1.99 9.86 -22.63
CA ALA A 53 -0.68 10.34 -22.23
C ALA A 53 -0.39 9.90 -20.78
N GLU A 54 0.89 9.63 -20.48
CA GLU A 54 1.33 9.21 -19.16
C GLU A 54 2.37 10.17 -18.59
N GLN A 55 2.34 10.36 -17.27
CA GLN A 55 3.31 11.16 -16.53
C GLN A 55 3.65 10.52 -15.19
N ASP A 56 4.93 10.61 -14.81
CA ASP A 56 5.40 10.25 -13.48
C ASP A 56 5.08 11.39 -12.50
N ILE A 57 4.52 11.03 -11.35
CA ILE A 57 4.18 11.96 -10.26
C ILE A 57 5.01 11.56 -9.04
N GLY A 58 5.77 12.53 -8.53
CA GLY A 58 6.62 12.37 -7.36
C GLY A 58 5.99 12.91 -6.09
N PHE A 59 6.82 13.51 -5.24
CA PHE A 59 6.44 14.01 -3.93
C PHE A 59 6.74 15.50 -3.78
N VAL A 60 5.91 16.17 -3.00
CA VAL A 60 6.12 17.53 -2.47
C VAL A 60 5.76 17.51 -0.98
N SER A 61 6.68 17.95 -0.12
CA SER A 61 6.49 17.90 1.34
C SER A 61 6.07 16.52 1.83
N ASP A 62 6.79 15.50 1.34
CA ASP A 62 6.65 14.08 1.71
C ASP A 62 5.32 13.41 1.31
N THR A 63 4.48 14.10 0.52
CA THR A 63 3.22 13.58 0.00
C THR A 63 3.16 13.65 -1.53
N LEU A 64 2.21 12.94 -2.14
CA LEU A 64 1.98 12.97 -3.59
C LEU A 64 1.89 14.41 -4.10
N ASP A 65 2.64 14.77 -5.15
CA ASP A 65 2.54 16.09 -5.82
C ASP A 65 1.20 16.21 -6.57
N THR A 66 0.16 16.54 -5.82
CA THR A 66 -1.19 16.72 -6.37
C THR A 66 -1.31 17.91 -7.31
N ALA A 67 -0.43 18.91 -7.18
CA ALA A 67 -0.42 20.07 -8.07
C ALA A 67 0.06 19.69 -9.49
N SER A 68 1.17 18.96 -9.58
CA SER A 68 1.66 18.41 -10.86
C SER A 68 0.67 17.39 -11.45
N LEU A 69 0.10 16.53 -10.62
CA LEU A 69 -0.92 15.56 -11.02
C LEU A 69 -2.13 16.25 -11.67
N LEU A 70 -2.73 17.25 -11.01
CA LEU A 70 -3.88 17.96 -11.53
C LEU A 70 -3.54 18.83 -12.76
N THR A 71 -2.35 19.42 -12.80
CA THR A 71 -1.87 20.14 -13.99
C THR A 71 -1.78 19.22 -15.21
N PHE A 72 -1.30 17.99 -15.02
CA PHE A 72 -1.20 17.00 -16.08
C PHE A 72 -2.57 16.47 -16.50
N VAL A 73 -3.42 16.07 -15.55
CA VAL A 73 -4.71 15.42 -15.84
C VAL A 73 -5.75 16.45 -16.33
N GLY A 74 -5.72 17.68 -15.83
CA GLY A 74 -6.72 18.71 -16.11
C GLY A 74 -8.09 18.31 -15.57
N SER A 75 -9.13 18.51 -16.39
CA SER A 75 -10.53 18.14 -16.04
C SER A 75 -10.87 16.68 -16.35
N ASN A 76 -9.88 15.85 -16.71
CA ASN A 76 -10.10 14.45 -17.09
C ASN A 76 -9.94 13.52 -15.90
N ASP A 77 -10.11 12.20 -16.14
CA ASP A 77 -9.76 11.17 -15.18
C ASP A 77 -8.28 10.81 -15.29
N GLY A 78 -7.69 10.42 -14.15
CA GLY A 78 -6.34 9.92 -14.02
C GLY A 78 -6.31 8.51 -13.46
N PHE A 79 -5.70 7.58 -14.20
CA PHE A 79 -5.61 6.17 -13.85
C PHE A 79 -4.16 5.74 -13.61
N VAL A 80 -3.94 4.90 -12.60
CA VAL A 80 -2.60 4.45 -12.22
C VAL A 80 -2.15 3.32 -13.13
N THR A 81 -1.08 3.54 -13.89
CA THR A 81 -0.40 2.51 -14.71
C THR A 81 0.77 1.88 -13.99
N THR A 82 1.43 2.64 -13.10
CA THR A 82 2.51 2.16 -12.24
C THR A 82 2.40 2.77 -10.84
N TYR A 83 2.50 1.95 -9.81
CA TYR A 83 2.76 2.37 -8.45
C TYR A 83 4.20 2.02 -8.14
N TYR A 84 5.04 3.04 -7.96
CA TYR A 84 6.48 2.86 -7.82
C TYR A 84 6.85 2.26 -6.48
N ASP A 85 7.76 1.29 -6.53
CA ASP A 85 8.35 0.70 -5.34
C ASP A 85 9.39 1.64 -4.72
N GLN A 86 9.20 1.96 -3.46
CA GLN A 86 10.08 2.82 -2.69
C GLN A 86 11.12 2.05 -1.85
N SER A 87 11.08 0.71 -1.87
CA SER A 87 12.04 -0.13 -1.13
C SER A 87 13.46 -0.14 -1.73
N GLY A 88 13.58 0.31 -2.99
CA GLY A 88 14.83 0.25 -3.76
C GLY A 88 15.01 -1.05 -4.56
N ASN A 89 14.09 -2.00 -4.46
CA ASN A 89 14.16 -3.30 -5.16
C ASN A 89 13.58 -3.25 -6.58
N SER A 90 13.01 -2.11 -7.00
CA SER A 90 12.36 -1.92 -8.31
C SER A 90 11.18 -2.88 -8.56
N SER A 91 10.52 -3.31 -7.51
CA SER A 91 9.36 -4.21 -7.52
C SER A 91 8.05 -3.45 -7.82
N ASN A 92 8.02 -2.64 -8.87
CA ASN A 92 6.88 -1.77 -9.18
C ASN A 92 5.60 -2.58 -9.39
N PHE A 93 4.48 -2.09 -8.86
CA PHE A 93 3.16 -2.52 -9.30
C PHE A 93 2.79 -1.90 -10.63
N THR A 94 2.28 -2.69 -11.57
CA THR A 94 1.90 -2.20 -12.90
C THR A 94 0.54 -2.73 -13.36
N GLN A 95 -0.11 -1.95 -14.26
CA GLN A 95 -1.31 -2.37 -14.97
C GLN A 95 -1.33 -1.77 -16.39
N SER A 96 -1.15 -2.61 -17.39
CA SER A 96 -1.11 -2.19 -18.80
C SER A 96 -2.50 -2.12 -19.45
N SER A 97 -3.50 -2.83 -18.91
CA SER A 97 -4.87 -2.81 -19.45
C SER A 97 -5.62 -1.60 -18.91
N ALA A 98 -5.97 -0.67 -19.77
CA ALA A 98 -6.64 0.58 -19.39
C ALA A 98 -7.95 0.37 -18.62
N SER A 99 -8.69 -0.71 -18.90
CA SER A 99 -9.95 -1.04 -18.22
C SER A 99 -9.76 -1.58 -16.79
N ASN A 100 -8.52 -1.92 -16.42
CA ASN A 100 -8.23 -2.56 -15.13
C ASN A 100 -7.34 -1.65 -14.25
N GLN A 101 -7.10 -0.41 -14.69
CA GLN A 101 -6.27 0.55 -13.97
C GLN A 101 -7.07 1.25 -12.89
N PRO A 102 -6.63 1.23 -11.62
CA PRO A 102 -7.31 1.95 -10.56
C PRO A 102 -7.14 3.47 -10.70
N MET A 103 -8.06 4.21 -10.11
CA MET A 103 -8.21 5.65 -10.27
C MET A 103 -7.46 6.43 -9.18
N ILE A 104 -6.87 7.57 -9.55
CA ILE A 104 -6.30 8.56 -8.63
C ILE A 104 -6.89 9.96 -8.82
N VAL A 105 -7.45 10.26 -10.00
CA VAL A 105 -8.17 11.52 -10.28
C VAL A 105 -9.50 11.19 -10.93
N ASN A 106 -10.59 11.76 -10.42
CA ASN A 106 -11.94 11.66 -10.96
C ASN A 106 -12.41 13.04 -11.44
N ALA A 107 -12.61 13.21 -12.74
CA ALA A 107 -13.08 14.45 -13.36
C ALA A 107 -12.33 15.72 -12.85
N GLY A 108 -11.00 15.63 -12.79
CA GLY A 108 -10.13 16.73 -12.34
C GLY A 108 -10.05 16.92 -10.82
N VAL A 109 -10.58 15.99 -10.03
CA VAL A 109 -10.49 16.00 -8.57
C VAL A 109 -9.67 14.82 -8.09
N VAL A 110 -8.66 15.06 -7.23
CA VAL A 110 -7.87 13.98 -6.63
C VAL A 110 -8.78 13.10 -5.77
N VAL A 111 -8.71 11.80 -5.98
CA VAL A 111 -9.40 10.83 -5.12
C VAL A 111 -8.71 10.80 -3.76
N THR A 112 -9.51 10.92 -2.70
CA THR A 112 -9.01 10.94 -1.32
C THR A 112 -9.80 9.98 -0.44
N SER A 113 -9.13 9.49 0.60
CA SER A 113 -9.73 8.88 1.78
C SER A 113 -9.43 9.78 2.98
N ASP A 114 -10.46 10.31 3.63
CA ASP A 114 -10.35 11.30 4.73
C ASP A 114 -9.36 12.44 4.43
N ALA A 115 -9.51 13.07 3.26
CA ALA A 115 -8.68 14.17 2.75
C ALA A 115 -7.24 13.79 2.35
N VAL A 116 -6.82 12.55 2.47
CA VAL A 116 -5.51 12.04 2.03
C VAL A 116 -5.64 11.44 0.63
N PRO A 117 -4.72 11.74 -0.33
CA PRO A 117 -4.71 11.08 -1.63
C PRO A 117 -4.70 9.55 -1.49
N ALA A 118 -5.49 8.87 -2.31
CA ALA A 118 -5.58 7.42 -2.28
C ALA A 118 -5.90 6.83 -3.66
N VAL A 119 -5.28 5.72 -3.99
CA VAL A 119 -5.56 4.96 -5.21
C VAL A 119 -6.83 4.15 -5.00
N LYS A 120 -7.88 4.47 -5.78
CA LYS A 120 -9.22 3.87 -5.68
C LYS A 120 -9.35 2.67 -6.59
N PHE A 121 -9.90 1.60 -6.06
CA PHE A 121 -10.28 0.36 -6.76
C PHE A 121 -11.81 0.22 -6.75
N ASP A 122 -12.40 -0.15 -7.88
CA ASP A 122 -13.85 -0.18 -8.10
C ASP A 122 -14.54 -1.45 -7.53
N GLY A 123 -13.78 -2.43 -7.07
CA GLY A 123 -14.31 -3.71 -6.59
C GLY A 123 -14.78 -4.66 -7.72
N ILE A 124 -14.55 -4.32 -8.99
CA ILE A 124 -15.06 -5.08 -10.14
C ILE A 124 -13.93 -5.80 -10.88
N ASN A 125 -12.92 -5.06 -11.36
CA ASN A 125 -11.86 -5.63 -12.19
C ASN A 125 -10.52 -4.88 -12.11
N GLU A 126 -10.43 -3.84 -11.30
CA GLU A 126 -9.22 -3.04 -11.12
C GLU A 126 -8.21 -3.74 -10.23
N TYR A 127 -6.95 -3.73 -10.65
CA TYR A 127 -5.85 -4.29 -9.88
C TYR A 127 -4.50 -3.74 -10.33
N LEU A 128 -3.52 -3.87 -9.43
CA LEU A 128 -2.10 -3.68 -9.72
C LEU A 128 -1.35 -4.97 -9.42
N SER A 129 -0.34 -5.29 -10.21
CA SER A 129 0.47 -6.50 -10.00
C SER A 129 1.94 -6.25 -10.27
N ASN A 130 2.81 -7.00 -9.61
CA ASN A 130 4.18 -7.15 -10.01
C ASN A 130 4.50 -8.61 -10.32
N THR A 131 5.57 -8.81 -11.10
CA THR A 131 6.09 -10.13 -11.47
C THR A 131 7.41 -10.44 -10.76
N VAL A 132 7.87 -9.55 -9.89
CA VAL A 132 9.11 -9.73 -9.15
C VAL A 132 8.85 -10.64 -7.96
N ASP A 133 9.76 -11.55 -7.76
CA ASP A 133 9.68 -12.64 -6.81
C ASP A 133 9.75 -12.15 -5.34
N LEU A 134 8.61 -11.65 -4.83
CA LEU A 134 8.37 -11.55 -3.39
C LEU A 134 7.96 -12.92 -2.80
N PHE A 135 8.18 -13.99 -3.55
CA PHE A 135 7.54 -15.28 -3.44
C PHE A 135 8.58 -16.37 -3.21
N GLY A 136 8.16 -17.43 -2.57
CA GLY A 136 9.06 -18.47 -2.09
C GLY A 136 9.49 -18.24 -0.65
N GLU A 137 9.07 -17.11 -0.05
CA GLU A 137 9.37 -16.80 1.34
C GLU A 137 8.47 -17.60 2.28
N ALA A 138 9.08 -18.20 3.27
CA ALA A 138 8.35 -18.89 4.34
C ALA A 138 7.56 -17.92 5.21
N ARG A 139 7.87 -16.62 5.12
CA ARG A 139 7.28 -15.54 5.90
C ARG A 139 7.20 -14.25 5.10
N LEU A 140 6.08 -13.56 5.22
CA LEU A 140 5.88 -12.18 4.75
C LEU A 140 5.10 -11.40 5.81
N ASP A 141 5.71 -10.33 6.32
CA ASP A 141 5.04 -9.36 7.19
C ASP A 141 4.61 -8.18 6.34
N GLN A 142 3.32 -7.81 6.40
CA GLN A 142 2.72 -6.81 5.54
C GLN A 142 1.96 -5.76 6.35
N PHE A 143 2.06 -4.51 5.89
CA PHE A 143 1.42 -3.35 6.50
C PHE A 143 0.67 -2.58 5.42
N PHE A 144 -0.61 -2.37 5.63
CA PHE A 144 -1.49 -1.70 4.69
C PHE A 144 -2.10 -0.47 5.31
N LEU A 145 -2.21 0.58 4.52
CA LEU A 145 -3.02 1.74 4.83
C LEU A 145 -4.13 1.79 3.79
N THR A 146 -5.30 1.29 4.17
CA THR A 146 -6.45 1.11 3.27
C THR A 146 -7.71 1.70 3.88
N ASP A 147 -8.67 1.99 3.01
CA ASP A 147 -10.03 2.35 3.36
C ASP A 147 -10.96 1.50 2.50
N THR A 148 -11.72 0.63 3.12
CA THR A 148 -12.66 -0.25 2.43
C THR A 148 -14.04 0.39 2.39
N ASP A 149 -14.65 0.44 1.20
CA ASP A 149 -15.99 0.94 0.99
C ASP A 149 -16.83 -0.12 0.27
N GLY A 150 -17.67 -0.81 0.98
CA GLY A 150 -18.56 -1.80 0.40
C GLY A 150 -18.71 -3.06 1.26
N ASP A 151 -19.71 -3.85 0.93
CA ASP A 151 -20.12 -5.03 1.71
C ASP A 151 -19.15 -6.22 1.58
N THR A 152 -18.15 -6.12 0.73
CA THR A 152 -17.20 -7.20 0.49
C THR A 152 -15.82 -6.64 0.26
N ALA A 153 -14.90 -6.99 1.13
CA ALA A 153 -13.51 -6.58 0.99
C ALA A 153 -12.61 -7.83 0.92
N TYR A 154 -11.96 -8.01 -0.23
CA TYR A 154 -10.75 -8.82 -0.31
C TYR A 154 -9.58 -7.88 -0.14
N ILE A 155 -9.01 -7.89 1.05
CA ILE A 155 -8.10 -6.83 1.44
C ILE A 155 -6.66 -7.17 1.04
N PHE A 156 -6.35 -8.30 0.38
CA PHE A 156 -4.92 -8.66 0.33
C PHE A 156 -4.48 -9.42 -0.91
N PRO A 157 -3.14 -9.38 -1.16
CA PRO A 157 -2.57 -9.82 -2.41
C PRO A 157 -2.92 -11.25 -2.75
N ASN A 158 -3.19 -11.48 -4.01
CA ASN A 158 -3.48 -12.77 -4.59
C ASN A 158 -2.39 -13.15 -5.59
N SER A 159 -2.00 -14.41 -5.62
CA SER A 159 -0.91 -14.90 -6.46
C SER A 159 -1.35 -15.55 -7.77
N SER A 160 -2.66 -15.79 -7.99
CA SER A 160 -3.10 -16.59 -9.14
C SER A 160 -4.54 -16.29 -9.53
N VAL A 161 -4.84 -16.36 -10.82
CA VAL A 161 -6.19 -16.23 -11.39
C VAL A 161 -7.14 -17.39 -11.04
N THR A 162 -6.66 -18.43 -10.35
CA THR A 162 -7.43 -19.67 -10.13
C THR A 162 -7.49 -20.13 -8.68
N SER A 163 -6.81 -19.47 -7.74
CA SER A 163 -6.73 -19.94 -6.35
C SER A 163 -6.69 -18.77 -5.36
N TYR A 164 -7.30 -18.96 -4.21
CA TYR A 164 -7.38 -17.99 -3.11
C TYR A 164 -6.07 -17.95 -2.34
N TYR A 165 -5.41 -16.81 -2.32
CA TYR A 165 -4.22 -16.63 -1.51
C TYR A 165 -4.28 -15.27 -0.83
N GLY A 166 -4.87 -15.21 0.34
CA GLY A 166 -5.01 -13.96 1.08
C GLY A 166 -6.03 -14.06 2.19
N MET A 167 -6.38 -12.92 2.76
CA MET A 167 -7.43 -12.81 3.75
C MET A 167 -8.76 -12.45 3.08
N ILE A 168 -9.84 -13.02 3.58
CA ILE A 168 -11.20 -12.82 3.09
C ILE A 168 -12.04 -12.19 4.21
N ALA A 169 -12.56 -11.00 3.95
CA ALA A 169 -13.54 -10.32 4.78
C ALA A 169 -14.84 -10.18 4.00
N TRP A 170 -16.00 -10.43 4.64
CA TRP A 170 -17.30 -10.35 3.97
C TRP A 170 -18.40 -10.05 4.96
N SER A 171 -19.10 -8.93 4.78
CA SER A 171 -20.22 -8.49 5.60
C SER A 171 -21.30 -9.57 5.66
N GLY A 172 -21.74 -9.91 6.89
CA GLY A 172 -22.79 -10.91 7.13
C GLY A 172 -22.37 -12.37 6.90
N SER A 173 -21.11 -12.66 6.57
CA SER A 173 -20.68 -14.04 6.32
C SER A 173 -20.26 -14.77 7.60
N THR A 174 -20.93 -15.87 7.90
CA THR A 174 -20.60 -16.76 9.03
C THR A 174 -19.49 -17.76 8.73
N SER A 175 -18.90 -17.74 7.53
CA SER A 175 -17.80 -18.63 7.15
C SER A 175 -16.57 -18.40 8.03
N THR A 176 -16.08 -19.48 8.65
CA THR A 176 -14.85 -19.45 9.47
C THR A 176 -13.56 -19.55 8.66
N THR A 177 -13.65 -19.74 7.35
CA THR A 177 -12.52 -19.75 6.44
C THR A 177 -12.18 -18.30 6.08
N THR A 178 -11.33 -17.67 6.87
CA THR A 178 -10.94 -16.25 6.73
C THR A 178 -9.62 -16.07 5.98
N THR A 179 -8.81 -17.11 5.90
CA THR A 179 -7.55 -17.15 5.16
C THR A 179 -7.50 -18.37 4.25
N SER A 180 -6.73 -18.24 3.17
CA SER A 180 -6.37 -19.41 2.37
C SER A 180 -5.39 -20.30 3.14
N PRO A 181 -5.45 -21.65 2.99
CA PRO A 181 -4.46 -22.55 3.59
C PRO A 181 -3.01 -22.22 3.23
N SER A 182 -2.78 -21.66 2.05
CA SER A 182 -1.46 -21.25 1.58
C SER A 182 -1.00 -19.88 2.05
N TYR A 183 -1.87 -19.13 2.72
CA TYR A 183 -1.53 -17.87 3.38
C TYR A 183 -1.04 -18.09 4.82
N GLY A 184 -1.15 -19.32 5.31
CA GLY A 184 -0.82 -19.64 6.69
C GLY A 184 -1.88 -19.14 7.68
N SER A 185 -1.42 -18.87 8.91
CA SER A 185 -2.25 -18.34 9.99
C SER A 185 -1.59 -17.07 10.57
N PRO A 186 -1.54 -15.97 9.81
CA PRO A 186 -0.89 -14.77 10.27
C PRO A 186 -1.59 -14.18 11.49
N SER A 187 -0.83 -13.52 12.34
CA SER A 187 -1.39 -12.63 13.35
C SER A 187 -1.84 -11.34 12.69
N LEU A 188 -3.09 -10.99 12.87
CA LEU A 188 -3.73 -9.83 12.24
C LEU A 188 -3.96 -8.73 13.25
N TYR A 189 -3.71 -7.48 12.85
CA TYR A 189 -3.93 -6.29 13.68
C TYR A 189 -4.59 -5.20 12.86
N GLN A 190 -5.40 -4.38 13.53
CA GLN A 190 -5.94 -3.12 13.01
C GLN A 190 -5.59 -1.99 13.96
N ASN A 191 -4.96 -0.93 13.47
CA ASN A 191 -4.55 0.21 14.30
C ASN A 191 -3.88 -0.25 15.63
N GLY A 192 -3.00 -1.26 15.55
CA GLY A 192 -2.30 -1.85 16.71
C GLY A 192 -3.08 -2.86 17.53
N VAL A 193 -4.39 -3.01 17.33
CA VAL A 193 -5.26 -3.92 18.09
C VAL A 193 -5.39 -5.26 17.36
N PRO A 194 -5.23 -6.41 18.05
CA PRO A 194 -5.44 -7.72 17.41
C PRO A 194 -6.86 -7.86 16.85
N ILE A 195 -6.97 -8.36 15.62
CA ILE A 195 -8.25 -8.69 14.99
C ILE A 195 -8.72 -10.05 15.48
N ASN A 196 -9.99 -10.13 15.89
CA ASN A 196 -10.61 -11.40 16.23
C ASN A 196 -11.07 -12.13 14.96
N VAL A 197 -10.29 -13.13 14.53
CA VAL A 197 -10.54 -13.89 13.30
C VAL A 197 -11.49 -15.05 13.59
N THR A 198 -12.74 -14.76 13.97
CA THR A 198 -13.77 -15.79 14.23
C THR A 198 -14.45 -16.24 12.94
N ASN A 199 -14.81 -15.30 12.08
CA ASN A 199 -15.44 -15.52 10.78
C ASN A 199 -15.16 -14.33 9.84
N ARG A 200 -15.62 -14.41 8.59
CA ARG A 200 -15.40 -13.35 7.58
C ARG A 200 -16.07 -12.04 7.94
N ASP A 201 -17.21 -12.08 8.63
CA ASP A 201 -17.91 -10.87 9.07
C ASP A 201 -17.17 -10.13 10.18
N THR A 202 -16.58 -10.86 11.15
CA THR A 202 -15.75 -10.23 12.18
C THR A 202 -14.51 -9.59 11.58
N VAL A 203 -13.83 -10.26 10.64
CA VAL A 203 -12.69 -9.66 9.92
C VAL A 203 -13.14 -8.41 9.14
N TYR A 204 -14.27 -8.46 8.42
CA TYR A 204 -14.83 -7.33 7.71
C TYR A 204 -15.11 -6.15 8.65
N THR A 205 -15.81 -6.40 9.75
CA THR A 205 -16.16 -5.36 10.74
C THR A 205 -14.91 -4.70 11.32
N ASP A 206 -13.88 -5.49 11.61
CA ASP A 206 -12.63 -4.98 12.16
C ASP A 206 -11.78 -4.24 11.12
N THR A 207 -11.86 -4.60 9.83
CA THR A 207 -11.03 -4.01 8.76
C THR A 207 -11.77 -2.98 7.92
N ASN A 208 -13.09 -2.84 8.08
CA ASN A 208 -13.89 -1.89 7.32
C ASN A 208 -13.56 -0.44 7.68
N GLY A 209 -13.66 0.44 6.66
CA GLY A 209 -13.26 1.83 6.75
C GLY A 209 -11.74 1.99 6.71
N ARG A 210 -11.28 3.19 7.04
CA ARG A 210 -9.85 3.53 7.01
C ARG A 210 -9.09 2.93 8.19
N LYS A 211 -8.08 2.12 7.89
CA LYS A 211 -7.29 1.38 8.90
C LYS A 211 -5.84 1.23 8.46
N VAL A 212 -4.94 1.21 9.46
CA VAL A 212 -3.64 0.52 9.33
C VAL A 212 -3.88 -0.94 9.69
N ILE A 213 -3.64 -1.84 8.74
CA ILE A 213 -3.83 -3.28 8.91
C ILE A 213 -2.49 -3.96 8.76
N SER A 214 -2.17 -4.86 9.69
CA SER A 214 -0.92 -5.61 9.66
C SER A 214 -1.17 -7.10 9.65
N HIS A 215 -0.46 -7.80 8.76
CA HIS A 215 -0.39 -9.25 8.70
C HIS A 215 1.03 -9.67 9.06
N ILE A 216 1.17 -10.35 10.16
CA ILE A 216 2.45 -10.81 10.68
C ILE A 216 2.54 -12.32 10.53
N ASP A 217 3.60 -12.81 9.88
CA ASP A 217 3.86 -14.23 9.62
C ASP A 217 2.89 -14.87 8.60
N ALA A 218 2.60 -14.16 7.51
CA ALA A 218 1.90 -14.74 6.37
C ALA A 218 2.84 -15.63 5.54
N ALA A 219 2.34 -16.74 5.02
CA ALA A 219 3.10 -17.62 4.13
C ALA A 219 2.83 -17.28 2.65
N THR A 220 3.87 -17.29 1.82
CA THR A 220 3.75 -16.98 0.38
C THR A 220 4.48 -17.99 -0.51
N SER A 221 4.87 -19.12 0.03
CA SER A 221 5.76 -20.11 -0.58
C SER A 221 5.30 -20.68 -1.94
N ILE A 222 4.06 -20.48 -2.30
CA ILE A 222 3.49 -20.97 -3.57
C ILE A 222 2.95 -19.84 -4.48
N TRP A 223 3.22 -18.58 -4.14
CA TRP A 223 2.75 -17.46 -4.94
C TRP A 223 3.63 -17.27 -6.19
N THR A 224 3.02 -16.90 -7.29
CA THR A 224 3.68 -16.62 -8.56
C THR A 224 3.55 -15.17 -9.00
N GLN A 225 2.68 -14.42 -8.36
CA GLN A 225 2.46 -13.00 -8.58
C GLN A 225 1.99 -12.34 -7.28
N TYR A 226 2.28 -11.06 -7.13
CA TYR A 226 1.74 -10.23 -6.08
C TYR A 226 0.76 -9.26 -6.73
N ARG A 227 -0.54 -9.38 -6.38
CA ARG A 227 -1.61 -8.54 -6.91
C ARG A 227 -2.34 -7.85 -5.78
N PHE A 228 -2.67 -6.59 -5.98
CA PHE A 228 -3.58 -5.86 -5.11
C PHE A 228 -4.82 -5.45 -5.92
N GLY A 229 -6.01 -5.65 -5.34
CA GLY A 229 -7.27 -5.24 -5.95
C GLY A 229 -8.10 -6.36 -6.58
N PHE A 230 -7.50 -7.44 -7.04
CA PHE A 230 -8.20 -8.46 -7.84
C PHE A 230 -8.04 -9.88 -7.29
N TRP A 231 -9.15 -10.60 -7.22
CA TRP A 231 -9.15 -12.02 -6.89
C TRP A 231 -9.38 -12.92 -8.12
N SER A 232 -10.54 -12.81 -8.79
CA SER A 232 -10.89 -13.66 -9.94
C SER A 232 -12.01 -13.03 -10.76
N ALA A 233 -12.00 -13.23 -12.07
CA ALA A 233 -13.05 -12.74 -12.96
C ALA A 233 -14.43 -13.23 -12.53
N GLY A 234 -15.37 -12.32 -12.28
CA GLY A 234 -16.75 -12.60 -11.88
C GLY A 234 -16.97 -12.92 -10.40
N VAL A 235 -15.95 -12.68 -9.56
CA VAL A 235 -16.04 -12.82 -8.10
C VAL A 235 -15.58 -11.50 -7.46
N VAL A 236 -15.71 -11.39 -6.17
CA VAL A 236 -15.49 -10.15 -5.42
C VAL A 236 -14.04 -9.73 -5.43
N ASN A 237 -13.79 -8.46 -5.73
CA ASN A 237 -12.49 -7.81 -5.71
C ASN A 237 -12.43 -6.78 -4.59
N PHE A 238 -11.25 -6.21 -4.33
CA PHE A 238 -11.12 -5.13 -3.37
C PHE A 238 -11.84 -3.88 -3.90
N GLY A 239 -12.90 -3.45 -3.22
CA GLY A 239 -13.54 -2.15 -3.40
C GLY A 239 -13.10 -1.25 -2.26
N GLY A 240 -12.43 -0.14 -2.61
CA GLY A 240 -11.87 0.74 -1.60
C GLY A 240 -10.65 1.51 -2.10
N SER A 241 -9.93 2.11 -1.18
CA SER A 241 -8.77 2.94 -1.47
C SER A 241 -7.52 2.41 -0.77
N MET A 242 -6.36 2.55 -1.43
CA MET A 242 -5.05 2.23 -0.85
C MET A 242 -4.16 3.46 -0.90
N SER A 243 -3.62 3.85 0.26
CA SER A 243 -2.64 4.93 0.37
C SER A 243 -1.23 4.42 0.60
N ALA A 244 -1.06 3.27 1.25
CA ALA A 244 0.25 2.63 1.42
C ALA A 244 0.14 1.11 1.54
N LEU A 245 1.21 0.42 1.13
CA LEU A 245 1.49 -0.99 1.37
C LEU A 245 2.99 -1.17 1.52
N VAL A 246 3.42 -1.81 2.61
CA VAL A 246 4.83 -2.16 2.87
C VAL A 246 4.91 -3.64 3.21
N ALA A 247 5.82 -4.36 2.56
CA ALA A 247 6.01 -5.80 2.72
C ALA A 247 7.45 -6.14 3.07
N TYR A 248 7.65 -6.99 4.06
CA TYR A 248 8.95 -7.47 4.52
C TYR A 248 9.01 -9.00 4.45
N ALA A 249 10.06 -9.55 3.84
CA ALA A 249 10.37 -10.98 3.87
C ALA A 249 11.11 -11.39 5.17
N SER A 250 11.17 -10.51 6.15
CA SER A 250 11.82 -10.70 7.45
C SER A 250 10.86 -10.46 8.60
N ASP A 251 11.16 -11.01 9.77
CA ASP A 251 10.37 -10.85 10.99
C ASP A 251 10.33 -9.38 11.46
N GLN A 252 9.15 -8.78 11.39
CA GLN A 252 8.88 -7.42 11.87
C GLN A 252 8.05 -7.39 13.15
N SER A 253 7.86 -8.51 13.82
CA SER A 253 7.05 -8.58 15.07
C SER A 253 7.51 -7.56 16.12
N ALA A 254 8.82 -7.38 16.27
CA ALA A 254 9.40 -6.40 17.21
C ALA A 254 9.24 -4.95 16.73
N ASN A 255 9.17 -4.71 15.44
CA ASN A 255 9.07 -3.39 14.81
C ASN A 255 7.62 -3.00 14.50
N ARG A 256 6.68 -3.94 14.57
CA ARG A 256 5.28 -3.78 14.15
C ARG A 256 4.64 -2.48 14.66
N VAL A 257 4.69 -2.25 15.96
CA VAL A 257 4.07 -1.07 16.58
C VAL A 257 4.66 0.23 16.04
N GLY A 258 5.98 0.28 15.83
CA GLY A 258 6.64 1.47 15.28
C GLY A 258 6.26 1.72 13.83
N ILE A 259 6.20 0.68 13.00
CA ILE A 259 5.77 0.76 11.59
C ILE A 259 4.32 1.23 11.51
N GLU A 260 3.41 0.61 12.28
CA GLU A 260 2.00 1.00 12.36
C GLU A 260 1.82 2.45 12.81
N THR A 261 2.56 2.89 13.82
CA THR A 261 2.52 4.27 14.33
C THR A 261 2.92 5.28 13.27
N ILE A 262 3.97 5.01 12.50
CA ILE A 262 4.38 5.90 11.40
C ILE A 262 3.31 5.93 10.32
N LEU A 263 2.80 4.78 9.88
CA LEU A 263 1.74 4.72 8.86
C LEU A 263 0.48 5.46 9.33
N ASP A 264 0.07 5.29 10.59
CA ASP A 264 -1.07 6.00 11.15
C ASP A 264 -0.84 7.53 11.19
N SER A 265 0.38 7.96 11.54
CA SER A 265 0.72 9.39 11.56
C SER A 265 0.73 10.06 10.19
N LEU A 266 1.01 9.32 9.11
CA LEU A 266 0.91 9.83 7.74
C LEU A 266 -0.56 10.14 7.34
N TYR A 267 -1.49 9.52 8.02
CA TYR A 267 -2.92 9.63 7.78
C TYR A 267 -3.62 10.67 8.68
N ASN A 268 -3.06 10.88 9.87
CA ASN A 268 -3.59 11.80 10.88
C ASN A 268 -2.52 12.84 11.21
N PRO A 269 -2.13 13.72 10.24
CA PRO A 269 -1.08 14.71 10.42
C PRO A 269 -1.44 15.80 11.43
#